data_d4165c465ae492db5a47a9ec6255f04a
#
_entry.id   d4165c465ae492db5a47a9ec6255f04a
#
_cell.length_a   1.000
_cell.length_b   1.000
_cell.length_c   1.000
_cell.angle_alpha   90.00
_cell.angle_beta   90.00
_cell.angle_gamma   90.00
#
_symmetry.space_group_name_H-M   'P 1'
#
loop_
_entity.id
_entity.type
_entity.pdbx_description
1 polymer ?
#
loop_
_entity_poly.entity_id
_entity_poly.type
_entity_poly.pdbx_seq_one_letter_code
_entity_poly.pdbx_strand_id
1 'polypeptide(L)'
;KPKFIIYNSNEIINISANEGNFINENEVLLQNNVLFESDKFKIFSNNVLFDKTNQTANSKSDSTFVSKKTKIKSKGFNIIDQGNIIEFKGKTYLTLSK
;
A
#
# COMPACT_ATOMS: atom_id res chain seq x y z
N LYS A 1 -8.56 14.87 3.67
CA LYS A 1 -7.94 13.69 3.07
C LYS A 1 -7.60 12.68 4.15
N PRO A 2 -8.03 11.44 4.01
CA PRO A 2 -7.73 10.43 5.01
C PRO A 2 -6.25 10.11 5.09
N LYS A 3 -5.76 9.88 6.31
CA LYS A 3 -4.39 9.47 6.57
C LYS A 3 -4.37 8.39 7.62
N PHE A 4 -3.58 7.37 7.39
CA PHE A 4 -3.40 6.27 8.33
C PHE A 4 -1.93 5.91 8.42
N ILE A 5 -1.58 5.12 9.41
CA ILE A 5 -0.19 4.70 9.63
C ILE A 5 -0.16 3.22 9.96
N ILE A 6 0.78 2.50 9.35
CA ILE A 6 1.14 1.15 9.75
C ILE A 6 2.44 1.23 10.53
N TYR A 7 2.44 0.68 11.72
CA TYR A 7 3.63 0.64 12.57
C TYR A 7 4.19 -0.78 12.66
N ASN A 8 5.50 -0.88 12.57
CA ASN A 8 6.18 -2.10 13.02
C ASN A 8 7.48 -1.69 13.69
N SER A 9 8.23 -2.65 14.22
CA SER A 9 9.43 -2.34 14.98
C SER A 9 10.55 -1.71 14.14
N ASN A 10 10.46 -1.80 12.82
CA ASN A 10 11.52 -1.36 11.92
C ASN A 10 11.19 -0.12 11.12
N GLU A 11 9.92 0.19 10.94
CA GLU A 11 9.55 1.32 10.09
C GLU A 11 8.12 1.80 10.32
N ILE A 12 7.86 2.98 9.78
CA ILE A 12 6.54 3.58 9.77
C ILE A 12 6.14 3.72 8.32
N ILE A 13 4.94 3.23 7.97
CA ILE A 13 4.38 3.40 6.64
C ILE A 13 3.20 4.36 6.74
N ASN A 14 3.33 5.51 6.10
CA ASN A 14 2.26 6.51 6.06
C ASN A 14 1.35 6.23 4.87
N ILE A 15 0.05 6.28 5.09
CA ILE A 15 -0.95 6.02 4.07
C ILE A 15 -1.81 7.26 3.88
N SER A 16 -1.98 7.70 2.66
CA SER A 16 -2.87 8.81 2.33
C SER A 16 -3.66 8.50 1.07
N ALA A 17 -4.79 9.19 0.90
CA ALA A 17 -5.65 9.04 -0.26
C ALA A 17 -6.50 10.29 -0.42
N ASN A 18 -7.12 10.46 -1.58
CA ASN A 18 -8.07 11.56 -1.76
C ASN A 18 -9.39 11.28 -1.05
N GLU A 19 -9.81 10.02 -1.02
CA GLU A 19 -11.07 9.61 -0.43
C GLU A 19 -10.91 8.39 0.46
N GLY A 20 -11.71 8.33 1.51
CA GLY A 20 -11.75 7.16 2.38
C GLY A 20 -13.16 6.98 2.93
N ASN A 21 -13.66 5.76 2.85
CA ASN A 21 -14.99 5.41 3.36
C ASN A 21 -14.88 4.17 4.25
N PHE A 22 -15.31 4.29 5.49
CA PHE A 22 -15.34 3.15 6.40
C PHE A 22 -16.43 2.18 5.97
N ILE A 23 -16.05 0.92 5.74
CA ILE A 23 -16.97 -0.16 5.42
C ILE A 23 -17.54 -0.73 6.72
N ASN A 24 -16.71 -0.76 7.74
CA ASN A 24 -17.08 -1.19 9.10
C ASN A 24 -16.11 -0.52 10.07
N GLU A 25 -16.14 -0.93 11.33
CA GLU A 25 -15.29 -0.33 12.37
C GLU A 25 -13.80 -0.50 12.11
N ASN A 26 -13.41 -1.52 11.37
CA ASN A 26 -12.01 -1.88 11.19
C ASN A 26 -11.47 -1.59 9.80
N GLU A 27 -12.33 -1.53 8.80
CA GLU A 27 -11.90 -1.45 7.41
C GLU A 27 -12.34 -0.16 6.74
N VAL A 28 -11.42 0.44 6.00
CA VAL A 28 -11.69 1.64 5.23
C VAL A 28 -11.27 1.39 3.78
N LEU A 29 -12.15 1.80 2.85
CA LEU A 29 -11.85 1.77 1.43
C LEU A 29 -11.22 3.09 1.05
N LEU A 30 -9.98 3.05 0.59
CA LEU A 30 -9.22 4.22 0.15
C LEU A 30 -9.25 4.29 -1.37
N GLN A 31 -9.57 5.46 -1.90
CA GLN A 31 -9.70 5.62 -3.35
C GLN A 31 -9.05 6.90 -3.83
N ASN A 32 -8.50 6.81 -5.02
CA ASN A 32 -7.89 7.91 -5.78
C ASN A 32 -6.62 8.44 -5.12
N ASN A 33 -5.53 8.31 -5.84
CA ASN A 33 -4.21 8.76 -5.39
C ASN A 33 -3.84 8.20 -4.02
N VAL A 34 -3.98 6.89 -3.89
CA VAL A 34 -3.59 6.20 -2.66
C VAL A 34 -2.07 6.07 -2.66
N LEU A 35 -1.44 6.53 -1.60
CA LEU A 35 0.01 6.48 -1.44
C LEU A 35 0.38 5.83 -0.13
N PHE A 36 1.23 4.81 -0.21
CA PHE A 36 1.91 4.23 0.94
C PHE A 36 3.35 4.71 0.88
N GLU A 37 3.82 5.32 1.93
CA GLU A 37 5.16 5.90 1.94
C GLU A 37 5.92 5.59 3.21
N SER A 38 7.13 5.05 3.05
CA SER A 38 8.07 4.86 4.14
C SER A 38 9.43 5.43 3.71
N ASP A 39 10.43 5.33 4.58
CA ASP A 39 11.79 5.76 4.23
C ASP A 39 12.38 4.93 3.11
N LYS A 40 11.86 3.72 2.89
CA LYS A 40 12.46 2.76 1.96
C LYS A 40 11.74 2.66 0.63
N PHE A 41 10.44 3.01 0.59
CA PHE A 41 9.65 2.80 -0.62
C PHE A 41 8.41 3.68 -0.66
N LYS A 42 7.79 3.71 -1.85
CA LYS A 42 6.46 4.28 -2.07
C LYS A 42 5.64 3.28 -2.88
N ILE A 43 4.34 3.18 -2.58
CA ILE A 43 3.41 2.42 -3.40
C ILE A 43 2.28 3.34 -3.82
N PHE A 44 2.01 3.38 -5.11
CA PHE A 44 0.93 4.19 -5.69
C PHE A 44 -0.18 3.25 -6.18
N SER A 45 -1.41 3.58 -5.82
CA SER A 45 -2.57 2.80 -6.25
C SER A 45 -3.80 3.72 -6.32
N ASN A 46 -4.93 3.19 -6.76
CA ASN A 46 -6.17 3.98 -6.82
C ASN A 46 -7.31 3.35 -6.05
N ASN A 47 -7.12 2.16 -5.53
CA ASN A 47 -8.20 1.46 -4.81
C ASN A 47 -7.58 0.48 -3.85
N VAL A 48 -7.70 0.74 -2.55
CA VAL A 48 -7.10 -0.08 -1.51
C VAL A 48 -8.07 -0.28 -0.37
N LEU A 49 -8.20 -1.51 0.08
CA LEU A 49 -8.92 -1.82 1.30
C LEU A 49 -7.89 -1.93 2.43
N PHE A 50 -8.00 -1.04 3.42
CA PHE A 50 -7.10 -0.99 4.56
C PHE A 50 -7.82 -1.46 5.82
N ASP A 51 -7.24 -2.45 6.49
CA ASP A 51 -7.71 -2.93 7.80
C ASP A 51 -6.85 -2.28 8.87
N LYS A 52 -7.39 -1.28 9.56
CA LYS A 52 -6.62 -0.53 10.55
C LYS A 52 -6.38 -1.31 11.84
N THR A 53 -7.18 -2.33 12.13
CA THR A 53 -7.00 -3.15 13.32
C THR A 53 -5.84 -4.12 13.14
N ASN A 54 -5.81 -4.83 12.03
CA ASN A 54 -4.74 -5.77 11.71
C ASN A 54 -3.55 -5.12 11.03
N GLN A 55 -3.68 -3.86 10.63
CA GLN A 55 -2.66 -3.12 9.89
C GLN A 55 -2.25 -3.85 8.61
N THR A 56 -3.26 -4.25 7.84
CA THR A 56 -3.07 -4.90 6.55
C THR A 56 -3.73 -4.09 5.45
N ALA A 57 -3.27 -4.27 4.23
CA ALA A 57 -3.83 -3.58 3.07
C ALA A 57 -3.94 -4.54 1.90
N ASN A 58 -4.94 -4.31 1.06
CA ASN A 58 -5.21 -5.13 -0.11
C ASN A 58 -5.64 -4.24 -1.26
N SER A 59 -5.04 -4.42 -2.41
CA SER A 59 -5.46 -3.75 -3.64
C SER A 59 -5.65 -4.76 -4.76
N LYS A 60 -6.69 -4.56 -5.55
CA LYS A 60 -6.96 -5.33 -6.76
C LYS A 60 -6.85 -4.46 -8.01
N SER A 61 -6.27 -3.28 -7.88
CA SER A 61 -6.10 -2.37 -9.01
C SER A 61 -4.63 -2.19 -9.34
N ASP A 62 -4.37 -1.63 -10.51
CA ASP A 62 -3.01 -1.38 -10.97
C ASP A 62 -2.25 -0.58 -9.91
N SER A 63 -1.06 -1.06 -9.57
CA SER A 63 -0.26 -0.48 -8.52
C SER A 63 1.20 -0.40 -8.94
N THR A 64 1.92 0.58 -8.38
CA THR A 64 3.34 0.77 -8.67
C THR A 64 4.09 0.91 -7.36
N PHE A 65 5.08 0.05 -7.17
CA PHE A 65 6.01 0.11 -6.04
C PHE A 65 7.31 0.72 -6.53
N VAL A 66 7.83 1.68 -5.79
CA VAL A 66 9.10 2.34 -6.13
C VAL A 66 9.99 2.35 -4.91
N SER A 67 11.20 1.88 -5.06
CA SER A 67 12.25 2.05 -4.06
C SER A 67 13.47 2.64 -4.73
N LYS A 68 14.57 2.77 -3.98
CA LYS A 68 15.75 3.46 -4.48
C LYS A 68 16.28 2.89 -5.81
N LYS A 69 16.23 1.58 -5.98
CA LYS A 69 16.77 0.92 -7.18
C LYS A 69 15.79 -0.04 -7.86
N THR A 70 14.54 -0.03 -7.41
CA THR A 70 13.58 -1.01 -7.87
C THR A 70 12.25 -0.34 -8.19
N LYS A 71 11.65 -0.75 -9.29
CA LYS A 71 10.30 -0.33 -9.65
C LYS A 71 9.51 -1.58 -10.03
N ILE A 72 8.36 -1.76 -9.40
CA ILE A 72 7.49 -2.92 -9.64
C ILE A 72 6.10 -2.42 -10.02
N LYS A 73 5.59 -2.89 -11.14
CA LYS A 73 4.21 -2.64 -11.56
C LYS A 73 3.44 -3.95 -11.48
N SER A 74 2.28 -3.91 -10.87
CA SER A 74 1.46 -5.10 -10.68
C SER A 74 -0.02 -4.77 -10.81
N LYS A 75 -0.84 -5.81 -10.85
CA LYS A 75 -2.29 -5.68 -10.93
C LYS A 75 -2.94 -5.58 -9.54
N GLY A 76 -2.14 -5.52 -8.52
CA GLY A 76 -2.59 -5.40 -7.15
C GLY A 76 -1.50 -5.78 -6.19
N PHE A 77 -1.79 -5.67 -4.90
CA PHE A 77 -0.82 -6.06 -3.87
C PHE A 77 -1.52 -6.33 -2.54
N ASN A 78 -0.80 -7.01 -1.67
CA ASN A 78 -1.17 -7.16 -0.26
C ASN A 78 -0.03 -6.67 0.60
N ILE A 79 -0.35 -5.97 1.68
CA ILE A 79 0.59 -5.71 2.76
C ILE A 79 0.08 -6.48 3.96
N ILE A 80 0.89 -7.39 4.48
CA ILE A 80 0.55 -8.25 5.59
C ILE A 80 1.65 -8.21 6.64
N ASP A 81 1.40 -8.86 7.79
CA ASP A 81 2.35 -8.93 8.90
C ASP A 81 2.85 -7.54 9.30
N GLN A 82 1.90 -6.62 9.54
CA GLN A 82 2.19 -5.25 9.98
C GLN A 82 3.20 -4.51 9.09
N GLY A 83 3.10 -4.75 7.78
CA GLY A 83 3.98 -4.09 6.83
C GLY A 83 5.30 -4.78 6.57
N ASN A 84 5.56 -5.91 7.23
CA ASN A 84 6.79 -6.65 7.03
C ASN A 84 6.83 -7.40 5.71
N ILE A 85 5.67 -7.74 5.15
CA ILE A 85 5.57 -8.51 3.91
C ILE A 85 4.69 -7.76 2.92
N ILE A 86 5.21 -7.56 1.72
CA ILE A 86 4.46 -6.99 0.60
C ILE A 86 4.43 -8.02 -0.50
N GLU A 87 3.22 -8.43 -0.90
CA GLU A 87 3.01 -9.40 -1.97
C GLU A 87 2.40 -8.70 -3.17
N PHE A 88 2.92 -8.96 -4.35
CA PHE A 88 2.38 -8.40 -5.59
C PHE A 88 1.52 -9.42 -6.28
N LYS A 89 0.39 -8.98 -6.81
CA LYS A 89 -0.62 -9.86 -7.41
C LYS A 89 -0.74 -9.65 -8.91
N GLY A 90 -1.09 -10.72 -9.59
CA GLY A 90 -1.34 -10.68 -11.01
C GLY A 90 -0.05 -10.49 -11.80
N LYS A 91 -0.21 -10.06 -13.03
CA LYS A 91 0.95 -9.85 -13.90
C LYS A 91 1.83 -8.75 -13.33
N THR A 92 3.08 -9.08 -13.07
CA THR A 92 4.00 -8.19 -12.36
C THR A 92 5.26 -7.96 -13.18
N TYR A 93 5.67 -6.69 -13.28
CA TYR A 93 6.86 -6.27 -14.01
C TYR A 93 7.85 -5.64 -13.06
N LEU A 94 9.08 -6.13 -13.08
CA LEU A 94 10.15 -5.62 -12.24
C LEU A 94 11.21 -4.90 -13.07
N THR A 95 11.56 -3.70 -12.66
CA THR A 95 12.64 -2.94 -13.26
C THR A 95 13.67 -2.62 -12.20
N LEU A 96 14.92 -2.92 -12.47
CA LEU A 96 16.04 -2.63 -11.58
C LEU A 96 16.89 -1.51 -12.19
N SER A 97 17.24 -0.54 -11.36
CA SER A 97 18.16 0.56 -11.74
C SER A 97 19.53 0.29 -11.14
N LYS A 98 20.54 0.65 -11.85
CA LYS A 98 21.93 0.49 -11.38
C LYS A 98 22.50 1.81 -10.86
#